data_d23bc6069bf86045ac5a70820af157b8
#
_entry.id   d23bc6069bf86045ac5a70820af157b8
#
_cell.length_a   1.000
_cell.length_b   1.000
_cell.length_c   1.000
_cell.angle_alpha   90.00
_cell.angle_beta   90.00
_cell.angle_gamma   90.00
#
_symmetry.space_group_name_H-M   'P 1'
#
loop_
_entity.id
_entity.type
_entity.pdbx_description
1 polymer ?
#
loop_
_entity_poly.entity_id
_entity_poly.type
_entity_poly.pdbx_seq_one_letter_code
_entity_poly.pdbx_strand_id
1 'polypeptide(L)'
;MNSKLLNFIFLFSVFFCHSQYTEIINSNRPGSSHGAFAVGVNVFQLETGILGHTLKHSNFNNSKIDGLNFNYLFRYGFLNEKLEVFLNGNIITRNIIDNNYINNYSRDIKETIIGKQTLGFKYLFFDPFKNKKWHGANVYSWNASRKIKLTDFIPAISAIAGSSFNFDNRIQYDDLFFKVKQPLHPDLLNDNIMRMKTFNYPEQTISPFIGIATQHHFKGRWVVVNNFFYELGLKTPTMPSNVEPNDYSKINYLFTITYNLQNPKWSVFGEFQTFKNKTYSDDLFKFGIANLISKNSQIDLNVGGSFKTTPSYTYINLGFSQRFDWHRDISEEEKQARKDFNEQLKKRKKQDKTEKKNNKKSIKKAKTNPKKLAKKENREQKKATNKSLKQNKKQLKKDQKALKKMNRKK
;
A
#
# COMPACT_ATOMS: atom_id res chain seq x y z
N MET A 1 -15.35 14.48 23.94
CA MET A 1 -14.42 13.55 23.24
C MET A 1 -13.98 12.52 24.26
N ASN A 2 -14.38 11.27 24.09
CA ASN A 2 -14.26 10.22 25.10
C ASN A 2 -12.79 9.92 25.43
N SER A 3 -12.42 10.02 26.71
CA SER A 3 -11.05 9.71 27.24
C SER A 3 -10.56 8.30 26.88
N LYS A 4 -11.46 7.38 26.62
CA LYS A 4 -11.16 6.01 26.14
C LYS A 4 -10.63 5.98 24.70
N LEU A 5 -11.09 6.87 23.83
CA LEU A 5 -10.62 7.02 22.45
C LEU A 5 -9.20 7.62 22.42
N LEU A 6 -8.93 8.58 23.29
CA LEU A 6 -7.61 9.19 23.43
C LEU A 6 -6.57 8.20 23.98
N ASN A 7 -6.96 7.31 24.89
CA ASN A 7 -6.12 6.23 25.39
C ASN A 7 -5.86 5.14 24.35
N PHE A 8 -6.81 4.86 23.47
CA PHE A 8 -6.67 3.92 22.37
C PHE A 8 -5.69 4.45 21.30
N ILE A 9 -5.79 5.73 20.96
CA ILE A 9 -4.84 6.42 20.04
C ILE A 9 -3.44 6.49 20.67
N PHE A 10 -3.34 6.66 21.99
CA PHE A 10 -2.05 6.68 22.70
C PHE A 10 -1.39 5.28 22.82
N LEU A 11 -2.17 4.21 22.80
CA LEU A 11 -1.64 2.85 22.82
C LEU A 11 -1.00 2.48 21.46
N PHE A 12 -1.50 3.05 20.36
CA PHE A 12 -0.99 2.81 19.00
C PHE A 12 0.34 3.56 18.73
N SER A 13 0.67 4.59 19.49
CA SER A 13 1.86 5.43 19.26
C SER A 13 3.17 4.86 19.86
N VAL A 14 3.17 3.66 20.47
CA VAL A 14 4.33 3.15 21.23
C VAL A 14 5.14 2.06 20.48
N PHE A 15 4.74 1.68 19.28
CA PHE A 15 5.56 0.75 18.49
C PHE A 15 6.60 1.48 17.64
N PHE A 16 7.63 2.03 18.29
CA PHE A 16 8.88 2.37 17.61
C PHE A 16 9.64 1.08 17.29
N CYS A 17 9.29 0.43 16.20
CA CYS A 17 10.11 -0.61 15.63
C CYS A 17 11.04 0.01 14.59
N HIS A 18 12.33 -0.16 14.74
CA HIS A 18 13.30 0.14 13.69
C HIS A 18 13.02 -0.77 12.50
N SER A 19 12.62 -0.22 11.38
CA SER A 19 12.52 -0.93 10.10
C SER A 19 13.90 -0.97 9.46
N GLN A 20 14.20 -2.03 8.71
CA GLN A 20 15.40 -2.05 7.88
C GLN A 20 15.16 -1.18 6.65
N TYR A 21 15.93 -0.10 6.54
CA TYR A 21 16.06 0.68 5.35
C TYR A 21 16.68 -0.18 4.24
N THR A 22 16.05 -0.25 3.07
CA THR A 22 16.59 -0.95 1.91
C THR A 22 17.43 0.00 1.09
N GLU A 23 18.74 -0.28 0.95
CA GLU A 23 19.65 0.53 0.13
C GLU A 23 19.37 0.45 -1.38
N ILE A 24 18.57 -0.53 -1.80
CA ILE A 24 18.24 -0.80 -3.20
C ILE A 24 16.77 -0.51 -3.42
N ILE A 25 16.44 0.00 -4.62
CA ILE A 25 15.08 0.26 -5.04
C ILE A 25 14.19 -0.99 -4.87
N ASN A 26 13.03 -0.81 -4.22
CA ASN A 26 11.99 -1.82 -4.09
C ASN A 26 10.79 -1.42 -4.96
N SER A 27 10.89 -1.71 -6.25
CA SER A 27 9.85 -1.40 -7.22
C SER A 27 8.71 -2.42 -7.15
N ASN A 28 7.46 -1.96 -7.34
CA ASN A 28 6.32 -2.83 -7.60
C ASN A 28 6.34 -3.36 -9.06
N ARG A 29 7.11 -2.69 -9.92
CA ARG A 29 7.31 -3.13 -11.31
C ARG A 29 8.32 -4.28 -11.37
N PRO A 30 8.23 -5.13 -12.40
CA PRO A 30 7.43 -5.06 -13.63
C PRO A 30 5.97 -5.54 -13.50
N GLY A 31 5.57 -6.08 -12.35
CA GLY A 31 4.20 -6.53 -12.12
C GLY A 31 3.22 -5.39 -11.81
N SER A 32 2.01 -5.76 -11.39
CA SER A 32 0.98 -4.86 -10.86
C SER A 32 0.80 -5.05 -9.36
N SER A 33 1.45 -6.03 -8.76
CA SER A 33 1.35 -6.34 -7.34
C SER A 33 2.09 -5.30 -6.49
N HIS A 34 1.51 -4.97 -5.35
CA HIS A 34 2.16 -4.15 -4.33
C HIS A 34 2.98 -5.03 -3.40
N GLY A 35 4.28 -4.77 -3.29
CA GLY A 35 5.11 -5.38 -2.27
C GLY A 35 4.65 -4.99 -0.85
N ALA A 36 4.90 -5.87 0.14
CA ALA A 36 4.51 -5.58 1.52
C ALA A 36 5.32 -4.45 2.16
N PHE A 37 6.57 -4.24 1.72
CA PHE A 37 7.45 -3.23 2.31
C PHE A 37 7.15 -1.84 1.78
N ALA A 38 7.22 -0.84 2.67
CA ALA A 38 7.18 0.58 2.30
C ALA A 38 8.55 1.04 1.76
N VAL A 39 8.56 2.15 1.03
CA VAL A 39 9.79 2.70 0.42
C VAL A 39 10.78 3.31 1.42
N GLY A 40 10.39 3.51 2.68
CA GLY A 40 11.22 4.13 3.71
C GLY A 40 10.96 5.62 3.88
N VAL A 41 11.37 6.15 5.03
CA VAL A 41 11.12 7.57 5.39
C VAL A 41 11.96 8.49 4.53
N ASN A 42 11.34 9.56 4.03
CA ASN A 42 11.95 10.56 3.15
C ASN A 42 12.49 9.96 1.82
N VAL A 43 11.93 8.85 1.40
CA VAL A 43 12.19 8.26 0.09
C VAL A 43 10.99 8.53 -0.81
N PHE A 44 11.25 9.13 -1.97
CA PHE A 44 10.29 9.28 -3.05
C PHE A 44 10.66 8.33 -4.17
N GLN A 45 9.70 7.58 -4.68
CA GLN A 45 9.90 6.65 -5.78
C GLN A 45 8.87 6.91 -6.87
N LEU A 46 9.36 7.04 -8.09
CA LEU A 46 8.57 7.18 -9.30
C LEU A 46 8.70 5.89 -10.12
N GLU A 47 7.58 5.33 -10.48
CA GLU A 47 7.48 4.17 -11.36
C GLU A 47 6.60 4.54 -12.55
N THR A 48 7.12 4.45 -13.77
CA THR A 48 6.41 4.80 -14.99
C THR A 48 6.45 3.68 -15.99
N GLY A 49 5.51 3.66 -16.94
CA GLY A 49 5.51 2.69 -18.01
C GLY A 49 4.63 3.08 -19.18
N ILE A 50 5.03 2.62 -20.37
CA ILE A 50 4.26 2.74 -21.58
C ILE A 50 3.79 1.35 -21.96
N LEU A 51 2.47 1.17 -22.01
CA LEU A 51 1.80 -0.09 -22.30
C LEU A 51 1.02 0.04 -23.60
N GLY A 52 1.45 -0.73 -24.60
CA GLY A 52 0.68 -0.93 -25.84
C GLY A 52 -0.24 -2.13 -25.70
N HIS A 53 -1.51 -2.00 -26.04
CA HIS A 53 -2.47 -3.07 -25.87
C HIS A 53 -3.47 -3.17 -27.01
N THR A 54 -3.99 -4.36 -27.17
CA THR A 54 -5.10 -4.67 -28.08
C THR A 54 -6.15 -5.47 -27.34
N LEU A 55 -7.38 -5.01 -27.43
CA LEU A 55 -8.58 -5.73 -27.00
C LEU A 55 -9.39 -6.11 -28.24
N LYS A 56 -9.83 -7.35 -28.31
CA LYS A 56 -10.66 -7.84 -29.42
C LYS A 56 -11.81 -8.66 -28.86
N HIS A 57 -13.03 -8.35 -29.29
CA HIS A 57 -14.22 -9.04 -28.79
C HIS A 57 -14.90 -9.85 -29.92
N SER A 58 -14.81 -11.17 -29.84
CA SER A 58 -15.33 -12.07 -30.87
C SER A 58 -16.85 -11.96 -31.05
N ASN A 59 -17.61 -11.79 -29.96
CA ASN A 59 -19.08 -11.68 -30.02
C ASN A 59 -19.60 -10.32 -30.51
N PHE A 60 -18.71 -9.34 -30.69
CA PHE A 60 -19.04 -8.01 -31.25
C PHE A 60 -18.43 -7.82 -32.62
N ASN A 61 -18.64 -8.74 -33.53
CA ASN A 61 -18.12 -8.71 -34.90
C ASN A 61 -16.62 -8.38 -34.97
N ASN A 62 -15.86 -8.93 -34.04
CA ASN A 62 -14.43 -8.66 -33.88
C ASN A 62 -14.09 -7.17 -33.72
N SER A 63 -15.00 -6.39 -33.13
CA SER A 63 -14.68 -5.03 -32.71
C SER A 63 -13.46 -5.01 -31.83
N LYS A 64 -12.61 -3.99 -31.96
CA LYS A 64 -11.34 -3.93 -31.25
C LYS A 64 -11.01 -2.56 -30.70
N ILE A 65 -10.17 -2.55 -29.70
CA ILE A 65 -9.56 -1.34 -29.14
C ILE A 65 -8.04 -1.55 -29.19
N ASP A 66 -7.35 -0.68 -29.91
CA ASP A 66 -5.90 -0.58 -29.87
C ASP A 66 -5.53 0.68 -29.09
N GLY A 67 -4.58 0.57 -28.16
CA GLY A 67 -4.27 1.71 -27.31
C GLY A 67 -2.85 1.73 -26.79
N LEU A 68 -2.48 2.93 -26.33
CA LEU A 68 -1.27 3.20 -25.57
C LEU A 68 -1.67 3.80 -24.23
N ASN A 69 -1.19 3.20 -23.14
CA ASN A 69 -1.38 3.70 -21.79
C ASN A 69 -0.04 4.19 -21.24
N PHE A 70 0.00 5.41 -20.79
CA PHE A 70 1.07 5.91 -19.95
C PHE A 70 0.67 5.73 -18.50
N ASN A 71 1.32 4.81 -17.80
CA ASN A 71 1.06 4.50 -16.40
C ASN A 71 2.10 5.19 -15.53
N TYR A 72 1.70 5.69 -14.37
CA TYR A 72 2.60 6.24 -13.37
C TYR A 72 2.16 5.86 -11.96
N LEU A 73 3.14 5.67 -11.09
CA LEU A 73 2.96 5.40 -9.67
C LEU A 73 4.00 6.22 -8.90
N PHE A 74 3.51 7.14 -8.08
CA PHE A 74 4.30 7.90 -7.12
C PHE A 74 4.17 7.25 -5.77
N ARG A 75 5.28 7.02 -5.09
CA ARG A 75 5.33 6.43 -3.75
C ARG A 75 6.18 7.30 -2.85
N TYR A 76 5.71 7.60 -1.67
CA TYR A 76 6.43 8.41 -0.69
C TYR A 76 6.29 7.83 0.71
N GLY A 77 7.42 7.60 1.37
CA GLY A 77 7.47 7.17 2.76
C GLY A 77 7.56 8.35 3.71
N PHE A 78 6.65 8.42 4.68
CA PHE A 78 6.58 9.53 5.62
C PHE A 78 6.29 9.04 7.05
N LEU A 79 6.60 9.87 8.04
CA LEU A 79 6.42 9.64 9.47
C LEU A 79 7.21 8.46 10.04
N ASN A 80 7.07 7.27 9.47
CA ASN A 80 7.83 6.10 9.88
C ASN A 80 8.10 5.19 8.68
N GLU A 81 9.08 4.30 8.81
CA GLU A 81 9.53 3.38 7.75
C GLU A 81 8.49 2.33 7.32
N LYS A 82 7.35 2.27 8.00
CA LYS A 82 6.28 1.32 7.71
C LYS A 82 5.12 1.92 6.94
N LEU A 83 5.08 3.26 6.85
CA LEU A 83 3.97 3.97 6.26
C LEU A 83 4.39 4.61 4.94
N GLU A 84 3.61 4.33 3.91
CA GLU A 84 3.78 4.85 2.56
C GLU A 84 2.45 5.42 2.06
N VAL A 85 2.50 6.57 1.43
CA VAL A 85 1.42 7.08 0.58
C VAL A 85 1.77 6.84 -0.87
N PHE A 86 0.80 6.52 -1.69
CA PHE A 86 0.99 6.35 -3.11
C PHE A 86 -0.13 6.97 -3.93
N LEU A 87 0.23 7.46 -5.12
CA LEU A 87 -0.67 7.92 -6.15
C LEU A 87 -0.38 7.13 -7.43
N ASN A 88 -1.35 6.33 -7.85
CA ASN A 88 -1.29 5.53 -9.07
C ASN A 88 -2.27 6.09 -10.09
N GLY A 89 -1.87 6.20 -11.35
CA GLY A 89 -2.74 6.69 -12.39
C GLY A 89 -2.27 6.32 -13.78
N ASN A 90 -3.15 6.58 -14.75
CA ASN A 90 -2.84 6.38 -16.15
C ASN A 90 -3.49 7.44 -17.05
N ILE A 91 -2.86 7.61 -18.22
CA ILE A 91 -3.38 8.39 -19.36
C ILE A 91 -3.48 7.41 -20.51
N ILE A 92 -4.64 7.32 -21.13
CA ILE A 92 -4.97 6.33 -22.15
C ILE A 92 -5.23 7.04 -23.46
N THR A 93 -4.49 6.67 -24.50
CA THR A 93 -4.81 7.05 -25.90
C THR A 93 -5.22 5.78 -26.61
N ARG A 94 -6.41 5.76 -27.18
CA ARG A 94 -6.97 4.56 -27.80
C ARG A 94 -7.68 4.85 -29.10
N ASN A 95 -7.69 3.85 -29.95
CA ASN A 95 -8.46 3.79 -31.17
C ASN A 95 -9.50 2.66 -31.03
N ILE A 96 -10.78 3.01 -31.11
CA ILE A 96 -11.91 2.09 -30.93
C ILE A 96 -12.49 1.85 -32.34
N ILE A 97 -12.41 0.61 -32.81
CA ILE A 97 -13.02 0.16 -34.05
C ILE A 97 -14.26 -0.65 -33.71
N ASP A 98 -15.42 -0.04 -33.85
CA ASP A 98 -16.71 -0.66 -33.58
C ASP A 98 -17.34 -1.17 -34.90
N ASN A 99 -17.34 -2.50 -35.05
CA ASN A 99 -17.92 -3.16 -36.22
C ASN A 99 -19.42 -3.48 -36.07
N ASN A 100 -20.02 -3.10 -34.95
CA ASN A 100 -21.46 -3.25 -34.68
C ASN A 100 -22.27 -1.98 -34.96
N TYR A 101 -21.68 -1.00 -35.62
CA TYR A 101 -22.38 0.23 -35.97
C TYR A 101 -23.44 -0.02 -37.06
N ILE A 102 -24.50 0.77 -37.07
CA ILE A 102 -25.68 0.61 -37.90
C ILE A 102 -25.32 0.37 -39.38
N ASN A 103 -25.99 -0.57 -40.05
CA ASN A 103 -25.84 -0.90 -41.45
C ASN A 103 -24.45 -1.40 -41.91
N ASN A 104 -23.75 -2.18 -41.04
CA ASN A 104 -22.42 -2.75 -41.32
C ASN A 104 -21.30 -1.70 -41.57
N TYR A 105 -21.51 -0.43 -41.20
CA TYR A 105 -20.43 0.54 -41.19
C TYR A 105 -19.63 0.39 -39.90
N SER A 106 -18.33 0.26 -40.03
CA SER A 106 -17.41 0.35 -38.87
C SER A 106 -17.25 1.82 -38.48
N ARG A 107 -17.21 2.07 -37.17
CA ARG A 107 -16.89 3.37 -36.61
C ARG A 107 -15.53 3.37 -36.00
N ASP A 108 -14.68 4.27 -36.41
CA ASP A 108 -13.34 4.49 -35.87
C ASP A 108 -13.32 5.75 -35.01
N ILE A 109 -12.99 5.59 -33.71
CA ILE A 109 -12.97 6.68 -32.74
C ILE A 109 -11.61 6.72 -32.08
N LYS A 110 -10.90 7.82 -32.28
CA LYS A 110 -9.66 8.12 -31.55
C LYS A 110 -9.96 9.04 -30.38
N GLU A 111 -9.45 8.69 -29.20
CA GLU A 111 -9.62 9.50 -28.01
C GLU A 111 -8.42 9.39 -27.07
N THR A 112 -8.20 10.47 -26.32
CA THR A 112 -7.23 10.48 -25.21
C THR A 112 -7.98 10.85 -23.95
N ILE A 113 -7.81 10.05 -22.89
CA ILE A 113 -8.55 10.18 -21.64
C ILE A 113 -7.59 10.07 -20.44
N ILE A 114 -7.93 10.78 -19.39
CA ILE A 114 -7.34 10.54 -18.08
C ILE A 114 -8.10 9.34 -17.49
N GLY A 115 -7.39 8.24 -17.30
CA GLY A 115 -8.00 7.05 -16.73
C GLY A 115 -8.16 7.12 -15.22
N LYS A 116 -8.26 5.94 -14.59
CA LYS A 116 -8.44 5.81 -13.15
C LYS A 116 -7.23 6.33 -12.38
N GLN A 117 -7.48 7.23 -11.42
CA GLN A 117 -6.48 7.75 -10.50
C GLN A 117 -6.73 7.19 -9.11
N THR A 118 -5.72 6.67 -8.45
CA THR A 118 -5.85 5.99 -7.16
C THR A 118 -4.92 6.61 -6.15
N LEU A 119 -5.46 7.16 -5.08
CA LEU A 119 -4.71 7.62 -3.92
C LEU A 119 -4.88 6.61 -2.79
N GLY A 120 -3.76 6.15 -2.23
CA GLY A 120 -3.81 5.16 -1.18
C GLY A 120 -2.67 5.26 -0.18
N PHE A 121 -2.85 4.55 0.92
CA PHE A 121 -1.89 4.40 2.00
C PHE A 121 -1.60 2.93 2.19
N LYS A 122 -0.34 2.61 2.46
CA LYS A 122 0.11 1.27 2.81
C LYS A 122 0.82 1.30 4.15
N TYR A 123 0.49 0.36 5.03
CA TYR A 123 1.10 0.22 6.33
C TYR A 123 1.57 -1.21 6.57
N LEU A 124 2.86 -1.37 6.85
CA LEU A 124 3.48 -2.65 7.18
C LEU A 124 3.20 -3.01 8.64
N PHE A 125 2.30 -3.97 8.86
CA PHE A 125 1.95 -4.45 10.20
C PHE A 125 2.99 -5.39 10.77
N PHE A 126 3.38 -6.37 9.98
CA PHE A 126 4.21 -7.47 10.41
C PHE A 126 5.37 -7.68 9.47
N ASP A 127 6.58 -7.75 10.04
CA ASP A 127 7.83 -7.98 9.34
C ASP A 127 8.59 -9.13 10.03
N PRO A 128 8.51 -10.36 9.50
CA PRO A 128 9.19 -11.52 10.07
C PRO A 128 10.70 -11.43 9.89
N PHE A 129 11.21 -10.71 8.89
CA PHE A 129 12.63 -10.64 8.55
C PHE A 129 13.45 -9.86 9.58
N LYS A 130 12.81 -9.08 10.44
CA LYS A 130 13.43 -8.46 11.61
C LYS A 130 13.87 -9.46 12.66
N ASN A 131 13.26 -10.65 12.67
CA ASN A 131 13.60 -11.67 13.64
C ASN A 131 14.81 -12.47 13.18
N LYS A 132 16.00 -12.09 13.66
CA LYS A 132 17.27 -12.77 13.35
C LYS A 132 17.28 -14.25 13.68
N LYS A 133 16.46 -14.70 14.65
CA LYS A 133 16.34 -16.12 15.00
C LYS A 133 15.66 -16.93 13.90
N TRP A 134 14.73 -16.32 13.17
CA TRP A 134 13.99 -16.99 12.12
C TRP A 134 14.76 -16.98 10.78
N HIS A 135 15.30 -15.83 10.41
CA HIS A 135 15.89 -15.59 9.06
C HIS A 135 17.41 -15.38 9.11
N GLY A 136 18.05 -15.44 10.29
CA GLY A 136 19.50 -15.33 10.41
C GLY A 136 20.22 -16.51 9.76
N ALA A 137 21.38 -16.23 9.17
CA ALA A 137 22.26 -17.29 8.68
C ALA A 137 22.72 -18.19 9.84
N ASN A 138 22.74 -19.49 9.60
CA ASN A 138 23.33 -20.42 10.57
C ASN A 138 24.86 -20.37 10.42
N VAL A 139 25.54 -19.75 11.39
CA VAL A 139 27.00 -19.56 11.39
C VAL A 139 27.73 -20.89 11.49
N TYR A 140 27.10 -21.94 12.05
CA TYR A 140 27.71 -23.24 12.30
C TYR A 140 27.51 -24.25 11.18
N SER A 141 26.57 -24.02 10.25
CA SER A 141 26.28 -24.97 9.18
C SER A 141 25.79 -24.27 7.91
N TRP A 142 26.64 -24.30 6.89
CA TRP A 142 26.30 -23.77 5.56
C TRP A 142 25.12 -24.53 4.92
N ASN A 143 25.06 -25.85 5.08
CA ASN A 143 23.94 -26.67 4.57
C ASN A 143 22.61 -26.36 5.27
N ALA A 144 22.62 -26.06 6.56
CA ALA A 144 21.41 -25.66 7.29
C ALA A 144 20.90 -24.27 6.86
N SER A 145 21.82 -23.37 6.46
CA SER A 145 21.44 -22.06 5.91
C SER A 145 20.80 -22.14 4.51
N ARG A 146 21.04 -23.22 3.77
CA ARG A 146 20.46 -23.44 2.43
C ARG A 146 19.12 -24.18 2.43
N LYS A 147 18.74 -24.83 3.54
CA LYS A 147 17.46 -25.53 3.66
C LYS A 147 16.32 -24.51 3.83
N ILE A 148 15.18 -24.79 3.21
CA ILE A 148 13.94 -24.04 3.44
C ILE A 148 13.46 -24.40 4.85
N LYS A 149 13.21 -23.38 5.66
CA LYS A 149 12.67 -23.51 7.02
C LYS A 149 11.16 -23.23 6.98
N LEU A 150 10.40 -23.81 7.91
CA LEU A 150 8.97 -23.48 8.06
C LEU A 150 8.75 -21.97 8.33
N THR A 151 9.72 -21.31 8.95
CA THR A 151 9.69 -19.87 9.19
C THR A 151 9.76 -19.03 7.91
N ASP A 152 10.28 -19.58 6.80
CA ASP A 152 10.37 -18.88 5.52
C ASP A 152 8.98 -18.73 4.86
N PHE A 153 7.99 -19.52 5.30
CA PHE A 153 6.61 -19.41 4.88
C PHE A 153 5.81 -18.33 5.62
N ILE A 154 6.41 -17.67 6.63
CA ILE A 154 5.77 -16.57 7.33
C ILE A 154 6.00 -15.29 6.53
N PRO A 155 4.93 -14.65 5.98
CA PRO A 155 5.09 -13.46 5.15
C PRO A 155 5.30 -12.18 5.95
N ALA A 156 5.88 -11.18 5.32
CA ALA A 156 5.61 -9.81 5.71
C ALA A 156 4.18 -9.45 5.29
N ILE A 157 3.46 -8.70 6.14
CA ILE A 157 2.05 -8.38 5.93
C ILE A 157 1.85 -6.88 6.04
N SER A 158 1.21 -6.31 5.02
CA SER A 158 0.79 -4.91 5.02
C SER A 158 -0.69 -4.78 4.68
N ALA A 159 -1.34 -3.76 5.25
CA ALA A 159 -2.65 -3.32 4.80
C ALA A 159 -2.50 -2.14 3.86
N ILE A 160 -3.43 -2.07 2.93
CA ILE A 160 -3.55 -1.03 1.93
C ILE A 160 -4.97 -0.50 1.99
N ALA A 161 -5.14 0.81 1.96
CA ALA A 161 -6.46 1.43 1.90
C ALA A 161 -6.38 2.72 1.10
N GLY A 162 -7.44 3.06 0.42
CA GLY A 162 -7.47 4.27 -0.40
C GLY A 162 -8.76 4.47 -1.13
N SER A 163 -8.72 5.34 -2.11
CA SER A 163 -9.83 5.58 -3.02
C SER A 163 -9.34 5.78 -4.44
N SER A 164 -10.08 5.23 -5.37
CA SER A 164 -9.88 5.45 -6.79
C SER A 164 -10.86 6.49 -7.29
N PHE A 165 -10.39 7.36 -8.17
CA PHE A 165 -11.14 8.44 -8.78
C PHE A 165 -11.18 8.22 -10.28
N ASN A 166 -12.37 8.19 -10.84
CA ASN A 166 -12.59 8.10 -12.26
C ASN A 166 -13.06 9.44 -12.82
N PHE A 167 -12.26 10.03 -13.65
CA PHE A 167 -12.57 11.32 -14.27
C PHE A 167 -13.29 11.19 -15.62
N ASP A 168 -13.32 9.98 -16.16
CA ASP A 168 -13.97 9.71 -17.43
C ASP A 168 -15.03 8.62 -17.28
N ASN A 169 -16.29 8.96 -17.53
CA ASN A 169 -17.41 8.02 -17.54
C ASN A 169 -17.50 7.20 -18.84
N ARG A 170 -16.51 7.33 -19.72
CA ARG A 170 -16.39 6.52 -20.92
C ARG A 170 -15.75 5.19 -20.61
N ILE A 171 -15.77 4.30 -21.59
CA ILE A 171 -15.29 2.92 -21.44
C ILE A 171 -13.92 2.91 -20.80
N GLN A 172 -13.84 2.39 -19.60
CA GLN A 172 -12.57 2.13 -18.96
C GLN A 172 -12.04 0.75 -19.35
N TYR A 173 -10.76 0.61 -19.16
CA TYR A 173 -10.02 -0.61 -19.38
C TYR A 173 -10.54 -1.83 -18.61
N ASP A 174 -11.04 -1.61 -17.40
CA ASP A 174 -11.66 -2.65 -16.57
C ASP A 174 -13.06 -3.02 -17.05
N ASP A 175 -13.75 -2.11 -17.70
CA ASP A 175 -15.08 -2.33 -18.28
C ASP A 175 -15.00 -2.83 -19.73
N LEU A 176 -13.87 -3.16 -20.23
CA LEU A 176 -13.50 -3.88 -21.45
C LEU A 176 -14.48 -3.79 -22.62
N PHE A 177 -15.52 -2.99 -22.54
CA PHE A 177 -16.60 -3.07 -23.47
C PHE A 177 -17.13 -1.76 -23.88
N PHE A 178 -17.23 -1.74 -25.09
CA PHE A 178 -17.95 -0.90 -26.00
C PHE A 178 -19.25 -0.44 -25.36
N LYS A 179 -19.40 0.85 -25.16
CA LYS A 179 -20.74 1.44 -25.09
C LYS A 179 -21.43 1.05 -26.42
N VAL A 180 -22.18 -0.02 -26.41
CA VAL A 180 -23.17 -0.24 -27.44
C VAL A 180 -24.10 0.94 -27.30
N LYS A 181 -23.91 1.98 -28.13
CA LYS A 181 -24.85 3.07 -28.23
C LYS A 181 -26.17 2.42 -28.58
N GLN A 182 -27.22 2.75 -27.84
CA GLN A 182 -28.56 2.20 -28.03
C GLN A 182 -28.87 2.09 -29.52
N PRO A 183 -29.24 0.92 -30.02
CA PRO A 183 -29.79 0.83 -31.35
C PRO A 183 -30.96 1.81 -31.42
N LEU A 184 -30.98 2.63 -32.45
CA LEU A 184 -32.01 3.63 -32.68
C LEU A 184 -33.43 3.03 -32.89
N HIS A 185 -33.54 1.69 -32.97
CA HIS A 185 -34.79 1.00 -33.19
C HIS A 185 -35.25 0.24 -31.97
N PRO A 186 -36.47 0.50 -31.46
CA PRO A 186 -37.03 -0.21 -30.29
C PRO A 186 -37.13 -1.73 -30.47
N ASP A 187 -37.33 -2.20 -31.70
CA ASP A 187 -37.51 -3.63 -32.01
C ASP A 187 -36.21 -4.45 -31.96
N LEU A 188 -35.06 -3.81 -31.87
CA LEU A 188 -33.76 -4.46 -31.66
C LEU A 188 -33.44 -4.66 -30.16
N LEU A 189 -34.37 -4.34 -29.27
CA LEU A 189 -34.28 -4.55 -27.84
C LEU A 189 -34.62 -6.00 -27.44
N ASN A 190 -34.11 -6.96 -28.18
CA ASN A 190 -34.16 -8.34 -27.75
C ASN A 190 -33.38 -8.57 -26.46
N ASP A 191 -33.79 -9.53 -25.64
CA ASP A 191 -33.17 -9.89 -24.35
C ASP A 191 -31.64 -10.00 -24.40
N ASN A 192 -31.08 -10.42 -25.51
CA ASN A 192 -29.64 -10.53 -25.72
C ASN A 192 -28.94 -9.16 -25.80
N ILE A 193 -29.60 -8.15 -26.36
CA ILE A 193 -29.09 -6.77 -26.41
C ILE A 193 -29.25 -6.09 -25.06
N MET A 194 -30.31 -6.42 -24.32
CA MET A 194 -30.50 -5.96 -22.94
C MET A 194 -29.44 -6.52 -22.00
N ARG A 195 -28.99 -7.75 -22.18
CA ARG A 195 -27.84 -8.32 -21.45
C ARG A 195 -26.55 -7.60 -21.78
N MET A 196 -26.37 -7.11 -22.98
CA MET A 196 -25.22 -6.25 -23.35
C MET A 196 -25.26 -4.89 -22.65
N LYS A 197 -26.44 -4.36 -22.27
CA LYS A 197 -26.56 -3.11 -21.49
C LYS A 197 -25.94 -3.21 -20.10
N THR A 198 -25.79 -4.40 -19.54
CA THR A 198 -25.15 -4.60 -18.22
C THR A 198 -23.67 -4.24 -18.23
N PHE A 199 -23.01 -4.22 -19.38
CA PHE A 199 -21.60 -3.84 -19.52
C PHE A 199 -21.41 -2.33 -19.69
N ASN A 200 -22.46 -1.53 -19.72
CA ASN A 200 -22.44 -0.09 -19.98
C ASN A 200 -22.72 0.78 -18.77
N TYR A 201 -22.63 0.23 -17.56
CA TYR A 201 -22.79 1.06 -16.39
C TYR A 201 -21.66 2.07 -16.31
N PRO A 202 -21.95 3.35 -16.07
CA PRO A 202 -20.90 4.30 -15.80
C PRO A 202 -20.11 3.82 -14.60
N GLU A 203 -18.81 3.79 -14.72
CA GLU A 203 -17.95 3.53 -13.57
C GLU A 203 -18.22 4.58 -12.48
N GLN A 204 -18.06 4.17 -11.25
CA GLN A 204 -18.19 5.08 -10.14
C GLN A 204 -17.11 6.15 -10.20
N THR A 205 -17.51 7.39 -9.94
CA THR A 205 -16.59 8.51 -9.86
C THR A 205 -15.58 8.32 -8.72
N ILE A 206 -16.02 7.71 -7.63
CA ILE A 206 -15.19 7.42 -6.44
C ILE A 206 -15.43 5.98 -6.02
N SER A 207 -14.35 5.22 -5.86
CA SER A 207 -14.38 3.82 -5.40
C SER A 207 -13.39 3.63 -4.28
N PRO A 208 -13.85 3.65 -3.00
CA PRO A 208 -12.99 3.30 -1.88
C PRO A 208 -12.58 1.83 -1.95
N PHE A 209 -11.36 1.52 -1.51
CA PHE A 209 -10.88 0.14 -1.47
C PHE A 209 -10.06 -0.13 -0.23
N ILE A 210 -10.02 -1.39 0.13
CA ILE A 210 -9.13 -1.95 1.14
C ILE A 210 -8.42 -3.16 0.55
N GLY A 211 -7.23 -3.45 1.06
CA GLY A 211 -6.47 -4.59 0.60
C GLY A 211 -5.41 -5.04 1.60
N ILE A 212 -4.91 -6.24 1.34
CA ILE A 212 -3.81 -6.85 2.09
C ILE A 212 -2.75 -7.25 1.08
N ALA A 213 -1.49 -6.94 1.38
CA ALA A 213 -0.34 -7.44 0.65
C ALA A 213 0.52 -8.31 1.56
N THR A 214 0.87 -9.49 1.05
CA THR A 214 1.81 -10.40 1.73
C THR A 214 3.02 -10.64 0.86
N GLN A 215 4.20 -10.76 1.48
CA GLN A 215 5.45 -10.96 0.76
C GLN A 215 6.33 -11.99 1.47
N HIS A 216 6.72 -13.02 0.72
CA HIS A 216 7.61 -14.09 1.16
C HIS A 216 8.95 -13.98 0.45
N HIS A 217 10.02 -14.33 1.13
CA HIS A 217 11.35 -14.44 0.55
C HIS A 217 11.92 -15.83 0.80
N PHE A 218 12.20 -16.57 -0.26
CA PHE A 218 12.78 -17.90 -0.18
C PHE A 218 14.20 -17.91 -0.73
N LYS A 219 15.13 -18.42 0.08
CA LYS A 219 16.55 -18.61 -0.30
C LYS A 219 17.23 -17.37 -0.91
N GLY A 220 16.77 -16.18 -0.57
CA GLY A 220 17.32 -14.92 -1.05
C GLY A 220 17.18 -14.64 -2.56
N ARG A 221 16.54 -15.55 -3.32
CA ARG A 221 16.36 -15.39 -4.77
C ARG A 221 14.91 -15.36 -5.21
N TRP A 222 14.02 -16.08 -4.52
CA TRP A 222 12.61 -16.13 -4.81
C TRP A 222 11.85 -15.14 -3.95
N VAL A 223 11.02 -14.35 -4.57
CA VAL A 223 10.07 -13.47 -3.89
C VAL A 223 8.67 -13.81 -4.39
N VAL A 224 7.77 -14.06 -3.45
CA VAL A 224 6.36 -14.33 -3.74
C VAL A 224 5.53 -13.26 -3.08
N VAL A 225 4.70 -12.59 -3.87
CA VAL A 225 3.81 -11.52 -3.41
C VAL A 225 2.37 -11.93 -3.71
N ASN A 226 1.49 -11.78 -2.71
CA ASN A 226 0.06 -11.90 -2.91
C ASN A 226 -0.61 -10.60 -2.49
N ASN A 227 -1.55 -10.15 -3.30
CA ASN A 227 -2.41 -9.03 -2.96
C ASN A 227 -3.86 -9.44 -3.07
N PHE A 228 -4.64 -9.03 -2.12
CA PHE A 228 -6.10 -9.14 -2.14
C PHE A 228 -6.70 -7.76 -1.92
N PHE A 229 -7.52 -7.31 -2.86
CA PHE A 229 -8.21 -6.02 -2.78
C PHE A 229 -9.71 -6.22 -2.89
N TYR A 230 -10.42 -5.43 -2.12
CA TYR A 230 -11.87 -5.29 -2.22
C TYR A 230 -12.20 -3.81 -2.45
N GLU A 231 -12.78 -3.52 -3.58
CA GLU A 231 -13.25 -2.21 -4.00
C GLU A 231 -14.76 -2.12 -3.70
N LEU A 232 -15.17 -1.06 -3.00
CA LEU A 232 -16.53 -0.88 -2.53
C LEU A 232 -17.37 -0.16 -3.58
N GLY A 233 -18.55 -0.70 -3.86
CA GLY A 233 -19.58 -0.02 -4.60
C GLY A 233 -20.28 1.02 -3.74
N LEU A 234 -20.43 2.24 -4.24
CA LEU A 234 -21.14 3.34 -3.59
C LEU A 234 -22.42 3.69 -4.36
N LYS A 235 -23.45 4.11 -3.66
CA LYS A 235 -24.64 4.65 -4.28
C LYS A 235 -24.35 6.07 -4.81
N THR A 236 -24.55 6.30 -6.09
CA THR A 236 -24.37 7.61 -6.71
C THR A 236 -25.70 8.14 -7.25
N PRO A 237 -25.93 9.47 -7.31
CA PRO A 237 -27.16 10.04 -7.86
C PRO A 237 -27.41 9.68 -9.32
N THR A 238 -26.36 9.38 -10.07
CA THR A 238 -26.41 9.03 -11.50
C THR A 238 -26.62 7.53 -11.74
N MET A 239 -26.74 6.74 -10.66
CA MET A 239 -26.91 5.28 -10.76
C MET A 239 -28.31 4.97 -11.31
N PRO A 240 -28.44 4.12 -12.33
CA PRO A 240 -29.73 3.66 -12.81
C PRO A 240 -30.52 2.96 -11.69
N SER A 241 -31.85 3.11 -11.69
CA SER A 241 -32.72 2.57 -10.64
C SER A 241 -32.68 1.04 -10.49
N ASN A 242 -32.28 0.33 -11.51
CA ASN A 242 -32.14 -1.13 -11.57
C ASN A 242 -30.75 -1.66 -11.18
N VAL A 243 -29.86 -0.78 -10.72
CA VAL A 243 -28.47 -1.12 -10.34
C VAL A 243 -28.29 -0.85 -8.86
N GLU A 244 -27.73 -1.82 -8.17
CA GLU A 244 -27.42 -1.70 -6.76
C GLU A 244 -25.93 -1.33 -6.56
N PRO A 245 -25.57 -0.64 -5.45
CA PRO A 245 -24.18 -0.33 -5.13
C PRO A 245 -23.25 -1.57 -5.16
N ASN A 246 -23.74 -2.71 -4.68
CA ASN A 246 -22.99 -3.96 -4.68
C ASN A 246 -22.61 -4.47 -6.07
N ASP A 247 -23.30 -4.03 -7.13
CA ASP A 247 -22.99 -4.42 -8.49
C ASP A 247 -21.66 -3.84 -8.98
N TYR A 248 -21.20 -2.75 -8.36
CA TYR A 248 -19.90 -2.13 -8.60
C TYR A 248 -18.79 -2.66 -7.70
N SER A 249 -19.13 -3.43 -6.66
CA SER A 249 -18.12 -3.99 -5.78
C SER A 249 -17.26 -5.00 -6.54
N LYS A 250 -15.95 -4.90 -6.37
CA LYS A 250 -14.97 -5.68 -7.13
C LYS A 250 -13.97 -6.34 -6.21
N ILE A 251 -13.71 -7.60 -6.44
CA ILE A 251 -12.62 -8.35 -5.82
C ILE A 251 -11.48 -8.45 -6.84
N ASN A 252 -10.26 -8.17 -6.39
CA ASN A 252 -9.06 -8.32 -7.21
C ASN A 252 -7.99 -9.06 -6.41
N TYR A 253 -7.49 -10.15 -6.97
CA TYR A 253 -6.40 -10.95 -6.40
C TYR A 253 -5.25 -11.00 -7.38
N LEU A 254 -4.03 -10.75 -6.87
CA LEU A 254 -2.79 -10.84 -7.63
C LEU A 254 -1.84 -11.80 -6.93
N PHE A 255 -1.25 -12.67 -7.71
CA PHE A 255 -0.18 -13.56 -7.30
C PHE A 255 1.03 -13.33 -8.18
N THR A 256 2.15 -12.93 -7.60
CA THR A 256 3.39 -12.66 -8.32
C THR A 256 4.53 -13.49 -7.76
N ILE A 257 5.26 -14.13 -8.63
CA ILE A 257 6.49 -14.84 -8.32
C ILE A 257 7.65 -14.20 -9.08
N THR A 258 8.70 -13.85 -8.37
CA THR A 258 9.92 -13.24 -8.94
C THR A 258 11.12 -14.10 -8.60
N TYR A 259 12.00 -14.26 -9.54
CA TYR A 259 13.28 -14.98 -9.38
C TYR A 259 14.45 -14.10 -9.79
N ASN A 260 15.38 -13.87 -8.86
CA ASN A 260 16.62 -13.15 -9.12
C ASN A 260 17.63 -14.09 -9.76
N LEU A 261 18.12 -13.73 -10.93
CA LEU A 261 19.11 -14.53 -11.69
C LEU A 261 20.47 -14.59 -10.96
N GLN A 262 21.41 -15.32 -11.52
CA GLN A 262 22.78 -15.39 -10.97
C GLN A 262 23.43 -14.01 -10.91
N ASN A 263 23.26 -13.21 -11.97
CA ASN A 263 23.56 -11.78 -11.91
C ASN A 263 22.43 -11.07 -11.14
N PRO A 264 22.71 -10.51 -9.95
CA PRO A 264 21.68 -9.91 -9.09
C PRO A 264 21.03 -8.66 -9.69
N LYS A 265 21.55 -8.13 -10.80
CA LYS A 265 20.94 -7.03 -11.53
C LYS A 265 19.73 -7.46 -12.36
N TRP A 266 19.56 -8.75 -12.62
CA TRP A 266 18.50 -9.26 -13.47
C TRP A 266 17.53 -10.12 -12.68
N SER A 267 16.25 -9.89 -12.90
CA SER A 267 15.18 -10.72 -12.37
C SER A 267 14.15 -11.02 -13.44
N VAL A 268 13.53 -12.19 -13.32
CA VAL A 268 12.38 -12.60 -14.13
C VAL A 268 11.18 -12.75 -13.22
N PHE A 269 9.98 -12.51 -13.74
CA PHE A 269 8.77 -12.65 -12.95
C PHE A 269 7.63 -13.26 -13.78
N GLY A 270 6.70 -13.87 -13.06
CA GLY A 270 5.39 -14.26 -13.56
C GLY A 270 4.31 -13.73 -12.61
N GLU A 271 3.22 -13.21 -13.14
CA GLU A 271 2.08 -12.71 -12.38
C GLU A 271 0.79 -13.27 -12.94
N PHE A 272 -0.08 -13.70 -12.03
CA PHE A 272 -1.46 -14.02 -12.29
C PHE A 272 -2.34 -13.02 -11.56
N GLN A 273 -3.34 -12.50 -12.25
CA GLN A 273 -4.32 -11.58 -11.70
C GLN A 273 -5.72 -12.06 -12.05
N THR A 274 -6.59 -12.14 -11.06
CA THR A 274 -8.02 -12.38 -11.27
C THR A 274 -8.81 -11.24 -10.64
N PHE A 275 -9.80 -10.76 -11.36
CA PHE A 275 -10.73 -9.78 -10.82
C PHE A 275 -12.16 -10.14 -11.20
N LYS A 276 -13.06 -9.85 -10.28
CA LYS A 276 -14.45 -10.23 -10.39
C LYS A 276 -15.35 -9.17 -9.75
N ASN A 277 -16.38 -8.77 -10.50
CA ASN A 277 -17.55 -8.08 -9.99
C ASN A 277 -18.82 -8.87 -10.34
N LYS A 278 -20.00 -8.34 -10.10
CA LYS A 278 -21.28 -9.02 -10.38
C LYS A 278 -21.48 -9.29 -11.89
N THR A 279 -20.98 -8.40 -12.74
CA THR A 279 -21.25 -8.40 -14.18
C THR A 279 -20.09 -8.94 -15.02
N TYR A 280 -18.87 -8.91 -14.47
CA TYR A 280 -17.67 -9.24 -15.22
C TYR A 280 -16.61 -9.94 -14.38
N SER A 281 -15.91 -10.88 -14.97
CA SER A 281 -14.71 -11.50 -14.41
C SER A 281 -13.67 -11.76 -15.50
N ASP A 282 -12.39 -11.57 -15.14
CA ASP A 282 -11.29 -11.91 -16.03
C ASP A 282 -10.08 -12.41 -15.27
N ASP A 283 -9.28 -13.24 -15.97
CA ASP A 283 -8.02 -13.78 -15.49
C ASP A 283 -6.92 -13.36 -16.45
N LEU A 284 -5.93 -12.66 -15.92
CA LEU A 284 -4.79 -12.14 -16.66
C LEU A 284 -3.51 -12.84 -16.23
N PHE A 285 -2.63 -13.04 -17.17
CA PHE A 285 -1.27 -13.50 -16.92
C PHE A 285 -0.25 -12.49 -17.44
N LYS A 286 0.90 -12.41 -16.78
CA LYS A 286 2.00 -11.54 -17.18
C LYS A 286 3.32 -12.25 -16.95
N PHE A 287 4.25 -12.02 -17.86
CA PHE A 287 5.62 -12.46 -17.74
C PHE A 287 6.55 -11.32 -18.12
N GLY A 288 7.68 -11.24 -17.47
CA GLY A 288 8.62 -10.18 -17.80
C GLY A 288 9.96 -10.32 -17.12
N ILE A 289 10.78 -9.34 -17.41
CA ILE A 289 12.16 -9.22 -16.98
C ILE A 289 12.41 -7.82 -16.47
N ALA A 290 13.19 -7.70 -15.43
CA ALA A 290 13.65 -6.42 -14.93
C ALA A 290 15.17 -6.41 -14.82
N ASN A 291 15.76 -5.24 -15.08
CA ASN A 291 17.17 -4.98 -14.94
C ASN A 291 17.41 -3.78 -14.02
N LEU A 292 18.24 -3.98 -13.02
CA LEU A 292 18.68 -2.95 -12.10
C LEU A 292 19.85 -2.20 -12.72
N ILE A 293 19.61 -1.01 -13.25
CA ILE A 293 20.65 -0.14 -13.86
C ILE A 293 21.57 0.39 -12.78
N SER A 294 20.98 0.85 -11.67
CA SER A 294 21.70 1.35 -10.50
C SER A 294 20.98 0.92 -9.21
N LYS A 295 21.52 1.24 -8.04
CA LYS A 295 20.84 1.02 -6.76
C LYS A 295 19.46 1.71 -6.70
N ASN A 296 19.27 2.79 -7.46
CA ASN A 296 18.09 3.64 -7.42
C ASN A 296 17.27 3.61 -8.71
N SER A 297 17.69 2.85 -9.74
CA SER A 297 17.06 2.86 -11.06
C SER A 297 16.88 1.47 -11.62
N GLN A 298 15.71 1.18 -12.13
CA GLN A 298 15.34 -0.09 -12.76
C GLN A 298 14.61 0.16 -14.07
N ILE A 299 14.87 -0.68 -15.07
CA ILE A 299 14.10 -0.78 -16.32
C ILE A 299 13.46 -2.17 -16.38
N ASP A 300 12.31 -2.26 -16.96
CA ASP A 300 11.59 -3.53 -17.08
C ASP A 300 10.81 -3.63 -18.38
N LEU A 301 10.60 -4.87 -18.81
CA LEU A 301 9.78 -5.22 -19.94
C LEU A 301 8.86 -6.38 -19.54
N ASN A 302 7.58 -6.27 -19.87
CA ASN A 302 6.64 -7.35 -19.66
C ASN A 302 5.63 -7.47 -20.79
N VAL A 303 5.11 -8.68 -20.96
CA VAL A 303 4.04 -9.03 -21.86
C VAL A 303 2.97 -9.79 -21.10
N GLY A 304 1.74 -9.69 -21.53
CA GLY A 304 0.64 -10.39 -20.87
C GLY A 304 -0.64 -10.40 -21.69
N GLY A 305 -1.64 -11.04 -21.13
CA GLY A 305 -2.94 -11.13 -21.76
C GLY A 305 -3.97 -11.83 -20.88
N SER A 306 -5.20 -11.92 -21.40
CA SER A 306 -6.31 -12.65 -20.80
C SER A 306 -6.36 -14.09 -21.31
N PHE A 307 -6.99 -14.99 -20.54
CA PHE A 307 -7.23 -16.36 -20.94
C PHE A 307 -8.49 -16.52 -21.81
N LYS A 308 -9.33 -15.51 -21.89
CA LYS A 308 -10.59 -15.53 -22.62
C LYS A 308 -10.53 -14.78 -23.95
N THR A 309 -11.57 -14.99 -24.78
CA THR A 309 -11.69 -14.37 -26.11
C THR A 309 -12.80 -13.33 -26.21
N THR A 310 -13.56 -13.14 -25.11
CA THR A 310 -14.72 -12.22 -25.03
C THR A 310 -14.60 -11.25 -23.87
N PRO A 311 -13.69 -10.29 -23.98
CA PRO A 311 -12.67 -10.04 -24.99
C PRO A 311 -11.38 -10.80 -24.79
N SER A 312 -10.61 -10.96 -25.85
CA SER A 312 -9.19 -11.23 -25.74
C SER A 312 -8.45 -9.92 -25.44
N TYR A 313 -7.51 -9.98 -24.54
CA TYR A 313 -6.65 -8.85 -24.16
C TYR A 313 -5.21 -9.28 -24.28
N THR A 314 -4.41 -8.50 -25.00
CA THR A 314 -2.96 -8.71 -25.13
C THR A 314 -2.24 -7.37 -25.00
N TYR A 315 -1.07 -7.38 -24.39
CA TYR A 315 -0.29 -6.16 -24.22
C TYR A 315 1.21 -6.42 -24.09
N ILE A 316 1.97 -5.37 -24.37
CA ILE A 316 3.39 -5.23 -24.08
C ILE A 316 3.60 -3.96 -23.27
N ASN A 317 4.46 -3.99 -22.26
CA ASN A 317 4.69 -2.86 -21.39
C ASN A 317 6.19 -2.69 -21.13
N LEU A 318 6.70 -1.49 -21.41
CA LEU A 318 8.06 -1.05 -21.07
C LEU A 318 7.98 -0.12 -19.87
N GLY A 319 8.81 -0.33 -18.87
CA GLY A 319 8.78 0.44 -17.65
C GLY A 319 10.12 0.93 -17.16
N PHE A 320 10.04 1.97 -16.37
CA PHE A 320 11.17 2.59 -15.69
C PHE A 320 10.78 2.96 -14.27
N SER A 321 11.66 2.69 -13.34
CA SER A 321 11.48 3.05 -11.93
C SER A 321 12.69 3.81 -11.44
N GLN A 322 12.47 4.91 -10.73
CA GLN A 322 13.50 5.75 -10.16
C GLN A 322 13.19 6.05 -8.70
N ARG A 323 14.18 5.89 -7.84
CA ARG A 323 14.14 6.22 -6.43
C ARG A 323 14.96 7.48 -6.17
N PHE A 324 14.37 8.42 -5.45
CA PHE A 324 15.02 9.62 -4.93
C PHE A 324 15.10 9.45 -3.42
N ASP A 325 16.30 9.40 -2.92
CA ASP A 325 16.60 9.07 -1.54
C ASP A 325 17.12 10.29 -0.82
N TRP A 326 16.30 10.85 0.03
CA TRP A 326 16.66 11.94 0.94
C TRP A 326 16.80 11.45 2.38
N HIS A 327 16.92 10.13 2.55
CA HIS A 327 17.18 9.55 3.86
C HIS A 327 18.60 9.95 4.29
N ARG A 328 18.71 10.55 5.47
CA ARG A 328 19.98 10.84 6.07
C ARG A 328 20.40 9.67 6.93
N ASP A 329 21.52 9.08 6.64
CA ASP A 329 22.13 8.11 7.54
C ASP A 329 22.41 8.80 8.88
N ILE A 330 21.83 8.25 9.94
CA ILE A 330 22.06 8.75 11.29
C ILE A 330 23.47 8.29 11.65
N SER A 331 24.37 9.24 11.94
CA SER A 331 25.74 8.92 12.36
C SER A 331 25.74 8.01 13.59
N GLU A 332 26.77 7.21 13.78
CA GLU A 332 26.91 6.35 14.97
C GLU A 332 26.87 7.17 16.26
N GLU A 333 27.39 8.39 16.27
CA GLU A 333 27.33 9.33 17.37
C GLU A 333 25.90 9.74 17.70
N GLU A 334 25.06 10.02 16.70
CA GLU A 334 23.65 10.32 16.90
C GLU A 334 22.86 9.10 17.37
N LYS A 335 23.21 7.91 16.89
CA LYS A 335 22.60 6.63 17.36
C LYS A 335 22.93 6.42 18.84
N GLN A 336 24.17 6.69 19.24
CA GLN A 336 24.61 6.55 20.61
C GLN A 336 23.92 7.60 21.50
N ALA A 337 23.89 8.87 21.10
CA ALA A 337 23.21 9.94 21.80
C ALA A 337 21.70 9.64 22.01
N ARG A 338 21.03 9.04 21.00
CA ARG A 338 19.63 8.59 21.13
C ARG A 338 19.47 7.45 22.12
N LYS A 339 20.41 6.49 22.15
CA LYS A 339 20.39 5.38 23.12
C LYS A 339 20.54 5.93 24.54
N ASP A 340 21.54 6.77 24.76
CA ASP A 340 21.81 7.38 26.08
C ASP A 340 20.64 8.23 26.56
N PHE A 341 20.04 9.00 25.68
CA PHE A 341 18.82 9.77 25.99
C PHE A 341 17.64 8.88 26.38
N ASN A 342 17.41 7.80 25.64
CA ASN A 342 16.34 6.84 25.95
C ASN A 342 16.59 6.10 27.28
N GLU A 343 17.83 5.81 27.61
CA GLU A 343 18.18 5.25 28.93
C GLU A 343 17.93 6.24 30.05
N GLN A 344 18.33 7.48 29.90
CA GLN A 344 18.04 8.55 30.87
C GLN A 344 16.53 8.71 31.08
N LEU A 345 15.75 8.69 29.99
CA LEU A 345 14.28 8.72 30.07
C LEU A 345 13.70 7.53 30.85
N LYS A 346 14.24 6.33 30.66
CA LYS A 346 13.84 5.12 31.41
C LYS A 346 14.19 5.24 32.87
N LYS A 347 15.39 5.75 33.20
CA LYS A 347 15.83 5.97 34.58
C LYS A 347 14.93 7.00 35.29
N ARG A 348 14.64 8.15 34.65
CA ARG A 348 13.71 9.18 35.19
C ARG A 348 12.29 8.64 35.40
N LYS A 349 11.75 7.86 34.45
CA LYS A 349 10.43 7.21 34.63
C LYS A 349 10.39 6.19 35.77
N LYS A 350 11.50 5.47 36.03
CA LYS A 350 11.61 4.58 37.19
C LYS A 350 11.64 5.37 38.50
N GLN A 351 12.41 6.45 38.57
CA GLN A 351 12.49 7.34 39.73
C GLN A 351 11.12 7.92 40.06
N ASP A 352 10.42 8.49 39.08
CA ASP A 352 9.06 9.02 39.25
C ASP A 352 8.06 7.96 39.78
N LYS A 353 8.17 6.71 39.33
CA LYS A 353 7.33 5.62 39.85
C LYS A 353 7.67 5.28 41.30
N THR A 354 8.95 5.29 41.66
CA THR A 354 9.42 4.99 43.03
C THR A 354 9.01 6.09 44.01
N GLU A 355 9.16 7.32 43.59
CA GLU A 355 8.71 8.49 44.36
C GLU A 355 7.20 8.47 44.63
N LYS A 356 6.40 8.19 43.58
CA LYS A 356 4.95 8.00 43.71
C LYS A 356 4.59 6.87 44.68
N LYS A 357 5.37 5.78 44.68
CA LYS A 357 5.13 4.60 45.53
C LYS A 357 5.48 4.91 46.98
N ASN A 358 6.59 5.63 47.19
CA ASN A 358 7.03 6.06 48.54
C ASN A 358 6.07 7.09 49.14
N ASN A 359 5.61 8.05 48.35
CA ASN A 359 4.63 9.01 48.79
C ASN A 359 3.28 8.38 49.16
N LYS A 360 2.83 7.36 48.38
CA LYS A 360 1.65 6.55 48.75
C LYS A 360 1.84 5.76 50.06
N LYS A 361 3.05 5.28 50.33
CA LYS A 361 3.37 4.58 51.59
C LYS A 361 3.42 5.53 52.78
N SER A 362 4.01 6.72 52.65
CA SER A 362 4.05 7.74 53.71
C SER A 362 2.64 8.27 54.03
N ILE A 363 1.79 8.46 53.02
CA ILE A 363 0.38 8.82 53.18
C ILE A 363 -0.41 7.75 53.94
N LYS A 364 -0.13 6.45 53.66
CA LYS A 364 -0.77 5.34 54.41
C LYS A 364 -0.30 5.28 55.86
N LYS A 365 1.00 5.47 56.13
CA LYS A 365 1.54 5.51 57.48
C LYS A 365 1.02 6.73 58.30
N ALA A 366 0.83 7.88 57.68
CA ALA A 366 0.28 9.07 58.33
C ALA A 366 -1.21 8.97 58.70
N LYS A 367 -1.98 8.11 58.00
CA LYS A 367 -3.41 7.86 58.34
C LYS A 367 -3.62 7.11 59.61
N THR A 368 -2.55 6.55 60.21
CA THR A 368 -2.60 5.78 61.49
C THR A 368 -2.27 6.63 62.71
N ASN A 369 -2.01 7.97 62.60
CA ASN A 369 -1.73 8.91 63.69
C ASN A 369 -2.70 10.09 63.73
N PRO A 370 -2.89 10.80 64.88
CA PRO A 370 -4.07 11.62 65.18
C PRO A 370 -4.37 12.71 64.14
N LYS A 371 -5.65 12.78 63.81
CA LYS A 371 -6.30 13.32 62.63
C LYS A 371 -6.09 14.78 62.21
N LYS A 372 -5.37 15.60 62.90
CA LYS A 372 -5.23 17.03 62.52
C LYS A 372 -3.82 17.47 62.07
N LEU A 373 -2.76 16.99 62.69
CA LEU A 373 -1.38 17.30 62.29
C LEU A 373 -1.00 16.54 60.99
N ALA A 374 -1.35 15.28 60.92
CA ALA A 374 -1.12 14.42 59.76
C ALA A 374 -1.80 14.94 58.46
N LYS A 375 -2.93 15.65 58.58
CA LYS A 375 -3.65 16.18 57.41
C LYS A 375 -2.95 17.41 56.81
N LYS A 376 -2.20 18.15 57.60
CA LYS A 376 -1.46 19.33 57.14
C LYS A 376 -0.14 18.92 56.49
N GLU A 377 0.62 18.05 57.14
CA GLU A 377 1.87 17.48 56.57
C GLU A 377 1.63 16.68 55.27
N ASN A 378 0.54 15.91 55.21
CA ASN A 378 0.15 15.19 54.04
C ASN A 378 -0.20 16.08 52.85
N ARG A 379 -0.82 17.24 53.08
CA ARG A 379 -1.10 18.22 52.02
C ARG A 379 0.17 18.91 51.55
N GLU A 380 1.12 19.19 52.41
CA GLU A 380 2.38 19.83 52.04
C GLU A 380 3.32 18.86 51.29
N GLN A 381 3.45 17.62 51.75
CA GLN A 381 4.20 16.57 51.02
C GLN A 381 3.60 16.29 49.67
N LYS A 382 2.26 16.20 49.58
CA LYS A 382 1.57 15.98 48.29
C LYS A 382 1.76 17.14 47.31
N LYS A 383 1.81 18.36 47.82
CA LYS A 383 2.10 19.57 47.02
C LYS A 383 3.56 19.58 46.53
N ALA A 384 4.52 19.26 47.40
CA ALA A 384 5.95 19.19 47.09
C ALA A 384 6.23 18.14 46.02
N THR A 385 5.70 16.92 46.18
CA THR A 385 5.91 15.82 45.21
C THR A 385 5.23 16.08 43.87
N ASN A 386 4.04 16.68 43.84
CA ASN A 386 3.39 17.09 42.61
C ASN A 386 4.13 18.25 41.91
N LYS A 387 4.78 19.11 42.67
CA LYS A 387 5.61 20.21 42.15
C LYS A 387 6.87 19.65 41.48
N SER A 388 7.58 18.74 42.14
CA SER A 388 8.77 18.08 41.58
C SER A 388 8.44 17.23 40.35
N LEU A 389 7.34 16.48 40.35
CA LEU A 389 6.86 15.72 39.19
C LEU A 389 6.49 16.62 38.00
N LYS A 390 5.89 17.81 38.28
CA LYS A 390 5.61 18.80 37.21
C LYS A 390 6.90 19.42 36.67
N GLN A 391 7.88 19.68 37.50
CA GLN A 391 9.20 20.21 37.11
C GLN A 391 9.94 19.18 36.25
N ASN A 392 9.99 17.92 36.67
CA ASN A 392 10.61 16.85 35.92
C ASN A 392 9.93 16.62 34.56
N LYS A 393 8.58 16.68 34.50
CA LYS A 393 7.85 16.61 33.20
C LYS A 393 8.14 17.81 32.30
N LYS A 394 8.29 19.01 32.86
CA LYS A 394 8.66 20.20 32.08
C LYS A 394 10.08 20.09 31.54
N GLN A 395 11.01 19.59 32.36
CA GLN A 395 12.39 19.38 31.95
C GLN A 395 12.47 18.32 30.83
N LEU A 396 11.78 17.20 30.97
CA LEU A 396 11.66 16.15 29.95
C LEU A 396 11.13 16.69 28.61
N LYS A 397 10.12 17.57 28.67
CA LYS A 397 9.59 18.22 27.45
C LYS A 397 10.59 19.19 26.82
N LYS A 398 11.38 19.91 27.62
CA LYS A 398 12.44 20.78 27.11
C LYS A 398 13.55 19.98 26.43
N ASP A 399 13.97 18.90 27.08
CA ASP A 399 15.02 18.03 26.58
C ASP A 399 14.58 17.36 25.24
N GLN A 400 13.31 16.92 25.15
CA GLN A 400 12.74 16.41 23.90
C GLN A 400 12.66 17.47 22.78
N LYS A 401 12.34 18.74 23.14
CA LYS A 401 12.32 19.84 22.18
C LYS A 401 13.74 20.22 21.73
N ALA A 402 14.71 20.18 22.63
CA ALA A 402 16.12 20.43 22.30
C ALA A 402 16.65 19.37 21.33
N LEU A 403 16.35 18.11 21.59
CA LEU A 403 16.71 17.00 20.69
C LEU A 403 16.08 17.13 19.30
N LYS A 404 14.79 17.52 19.24
CA LYS A 404 14.11 17.80 17.96
C LYS A 404 14.72 18.99 17.21
N LYS A 405 15.19 20.02 17.94
CA LYS A 405 15.89 21.17 17.32
C LYS A 405 17.26 20.80 16.79
N MET A 406 18.02 19.97 17.49
CA MET A 406 19.31 19.45 17.01
C MET A 406 19.15 18.62 15.74
N ASN A 407 18.09 17.79 15.66
CA ASN A 407 17.77 16.99 14.49
C ASN A 407 17.22 17.82 13.29
N ARG A 408 16.85 19.09 13.48
CA ARG A 408 16.39 20.01 12.41
C ARG A 408 17.50 20.92 11.86
N LYS A 409 18.64 21.03 12.55
CA LYS A 409 19.75 21.89 12.14
C LYS A 409 20.85 21.15 11.37
N LYS A 410 20.69 19.86 11.19
CA LYS A 410 21.49 19.01 10.30
C LYS A 410 20.58 18.55 9.14
#